data_3ca575ce05fc072242a221f49ca3c517
#
_entry.id   3ca575ce05fc072242a221f49ca3c517
#
_cell.length_a   1.000
_cell.length_b   1.000
_cell.length_c   1.000
_cell.angle_alpha   90.00
_cell.angle_beta   90.00
_cell.angle_gamma   90.00
#
_symmetry.space_group_name_H-M   'P 1'
#
loop_
_entity.id
_entity.type
_entity.pdbx_description
1 polymer ?
#
loop_
_entity_poly.entity_id
_entity_poly.type
_entity_poly.pdbx_seq_one_letter_code
_entity_poly.pdbx_strand_id
1 'polypeptide(L)'
;MSIPINLPTNSTMINELCTLQSRTINIKGEVLITEIYDDYFFKNDEWHITAFNKFKQFQDSIKNYRDKRKNVFFRIKSKNLNLEFKYLFLKLIVKEDWSLSNLFNTGAVKLNKIAKFFNEVYPNLNSLLDCDINTLEKHWFNWLTENNIPIKRRSSTIVFGDYEYKSGLASFLKNMYINLIKFIDKREEWEKDKWDIRNLEKYGLSYNKTLTGNYLNFEKIESIKMRELAKKYLKNRLITGDIAFATARFYIRVLTRFFQNIS
;
A
#
# COMPACT_ATOMS: atom_id res chain seq x y z
N MET A 1 1.97 -23.41 5.34
CA MET A 1 1.11 -23.05 6.49
C MET A 1 0.65 -21.63 6.29
N SER A 2 -0.64 -21.40 6.10
CA SER A 2 -1.24 -20.07 6.09
C SER A 2 -1.15 -19.52 7.51
N ILE A 3 -0.39 -18.46 7.70
CA ILE A 3 -0.35 -17.73 8.98
C ILE A 3 -1.77 -17.21 9.21
N PRO A 4 -2.40 -17.46 10.36
CA PRO A 4 -3.71 -16.91 10.65
C PRO A 4 -3.55 -15.37 10.74
N ILE A 5 -3.86 -14.68 9.65
CA ILE A 5 -4.00 -13.23 9.67
C ILE A 5 -5.29 -12.97 10.43
N ASN A 6 -5.20 -12.48 11.66
CA ASN A 6 -6.37 -11.95 12.36
C ASN A 6 -6.86 -10.74 11.55
N LEU A 7 -7.87 -10.97 10.73
CA LEU A 7 -8.51 -9.93 9.95
C LEU A 7 -9.00 -8.85 10.91
N PRO A 8 -8.68 -7.57 10.67
CA PRO A 8 -9.27 -6.50 11.45
C PRO A 8 -10.77 -6.61 11.30
N THR A 9 -11.45 -6.58 12.41
CA THR A 9 -12.91 -6.46 12.40
C THR A 9 -13.28 -5.14 11.73
N ASN A 10 -14.47 -5.05 11.16
CA ASN A 10 -14.99 -3.78 10.63
C ASN A 10 -14.86 -2.65 11.65
N SER A 11 -14.98 -2.95 12.96
CA SER A 11 -14.79 -2.00 14.04
C SER A 11 -13.38 -1.39 14.09
N THR A 12 -12.34 -2.18 13.82
CA THR A 12 -10.96 -1.66 13.75
C THR A 12 -10.77 -0.72 12.58
N MET A 13 -11.27 -1.07 11.39
CA MET A 13 -11.18 -0.20 10.21
C MET A 13 -11.97 1.10 10.41
N ILE A 14 -13.16 1.03 11.01
CA ILE A 14 -13.98 2.19 11.35
C ILE A 14 -13.23 3.09 12.32
N ASN A 15 -12.67 2.54 13.39
CA ASN A 15 -11.90 3.31 14.36
C ASN A 15 -10.72 4.04 13.68
N GLU A 16 -9.97 3.35 12.83
CA GLU A 16 -8.83 3.95 12.12
C GLU A 16 -9.26 4.96 11.04
N LEU A 17 -10.48 4.89 10.51
CA LEU A 17 -11.07 5.90 9.63
C LEU A 17 -11.57 7.14 10.39
N CYS A 18 -11.87 7.00 11.67
CA CYS A 18 -12.32 8.08 12.53
C CYS A 18 -11.20 8.70 13.37
N THR A 19 -10.14 7.95 13.69
CA THR A 19 -8.98 8.43 14.45
C THR A 19 -7.84 8.74 13.49
N LEU A 20 -7.75 9.99 13.06
CA LEU A 20 -6.83 10.44 12.03
C LEU A 20 -5.51 10.90 12.65
N GLN A 21 -4.39 10.59 12.01
CA GLN A 21 -3.07 11.03 12.44
C GLN A 21 -2.55 12.15 11.54
N SER A 22 -2.45 13.36 12.09
CA SER A 22 -1.82 14.50 11.44
C SER A 22 -0.35 14.58 11.84
N ARG A 23 0.54 14.78 10.86
CA ARG A 23 1.98 14.87 11.07
C ARG A 23 2.46 16.29 10.87
N THR A 24 3.36 16.73 11.76
CA THR A 24 4.13 17.98 11.62
C THR A 24 5.59 17.69 11.89
N ILE A 25 6.47 18.48 11.29
CA ILE A 25 7.90 18.46 11.60
C ILE A 25 8.19 19.76 12.36
N ASN A 26 8.74 19.65 13.55
CA ASN A 26 9.16 20.81 14.32
C ASN A 26 10.49 21.40 13.79
N ILE A 27 10.91 22.54 14.35
CA ILE A 27 12.15 23.24 13.96
C ILE A 27 13.40 22.38 14.15
N LYS A 28 13.36 21.40 15.05
CA LYS A 28 14.45 20.43 15.30
C LYS A 28 14.43 19.23 14.36
N GLY A 29 13.46 19.15 13.42
CA GLY A 29 13.31 18.02 12.51
C GLY A 29 12.58 16.82 13.12
N GLU A 30 12.03 16.94 14.33
CA GLU A 30 11.28 15.86 14.98
C GLU A 30 9.85 15.79 14.42
N VAL A 31 9.37 14.55 14.19
CA VAL A 31 8.01 14.30 13.72
C VAL A 31 7.05 14.31 14.91
N LEU A 32 6.14 15.26 14.92
CA LEU A 32 5.05 15.33 15.88
C LEU A 32 3.78 14.73 15.24
N ILE A 33 3.17 13.76 15.93
CA ILE A 33 1.91 13.14 15.52
C ILE A 33 0.81 13.66 16.44
N THR A 34 -0.25 14.22 15.85
CA THR A 34 -1.44 14.65 16.55
C THR A 34 -2.62 13.80 16.10
N GLU A 35 -3.35 13.22 17.03
CA GLU A 35 -4.58 12.49 16.71
C GLU A 35 -5.76 13.47 16.63
N ILE A 36 -6.58 13.27 15.61
CA ILE A 36 -7.80 14.06 15.34
C ILE A 36 -8.94 13.08 15.22
N TYR A 37 -9.98 13.23 16.03
CA TYR A 37 -11.20 12.46 15.84
C TYR A 37 -12.10 13.15 14.82
N ASP A 38 -12.42 12.44 13.73
CA ASP A 38 -13.29 12.94 12.68
C ASP A 38 -13.85 11.77 11.86
N ASP A 39 -15.15 11.66 11.78
CA ASP A 39 -15.85 10.56 11.12
C ASP A 39 -16.16 10.79 9.62
N TYR A 40 -15.69 11.88 9.06
CA TYR A 40 -15.94 12.25 7.67
C TYR A 40 -15.57 11.13 6.69
N PHE A 41 -14.38 10.56 6.81
CA PHE A 41 -13.86 9.54 5.90
C PHE A 41 -14.59 8.20 6.03
N PHE A 42 -15.16 7.92 7.18
CA PHE A 42 -16.01 6.77 7.40
C PHE A 42 -17.43 7.00 6.85
N LYS A 43 -18.08 8.10 7.24
CA LYS A 43 -19.49 8.35 6.94
C LYS A 43 -19.77 8.68 5.47
N ASN A 44 -18.84 9.35 4.79
CA ASN A 44 -19.08 9.82 3.43
C ASN A 44 -18.53 8.86 2.38
N ASP A 45 -19.34 8.54 1.37
CA ASP A 45 -18.95 7.78 0.17
C ASP A 45 -18.36 8.69 -0.91
N GLU A 46 -18.32 9.98 -0.67
CA GLU A 46 -17.70 10.99 -1.50
C GLU A 46 -16.68 11.75 -0.67
N TRP A 47 -15.40 11.68 -1.08
CA TRP A 47 -14.34 12.41 -0.42
C TRP A 47 -13.91 13.59 -1.28
N HIS A 48 -14.05 14.77 -0.72
CA HIS A 48 -13.60 16.02 -1.32
C HIS A 48 -12.15 16.30 -0.96
N ILE A 49 -11.37 16.83 -1.90
CA ILE A 49 -9.93 17.10 -1.65
C ILE A 49 -9.72 18.03 -0.45
N THR A 50 -10.63 18.98 -0.22
CA THR A 50 -10.54 19.91 0.90
C THR A 50 -10.72 19.26 2.27
N ALA A 51 -11.32 18.05 2.34
CA ALA A 51 -11.41 17.30 3.59
C ALA A 51 -10.03 16.91 4.15
N PHE A 52 -9.03 16.84 3.29
CA PHE A 52 -7.65 16.54 3.69
C PHE A 52 -6.91 17.75 4.30
N ASN A 53 -7.50 18.97 4.36
CA ASN A 53 -6.96 20.10 5.09
C ASN A 53 -6.80 19.86 6.60
N LYS A 54 -7.52 18.86 7.14
CA LYS A 54 -7.38 18.41 8.53
C LYS A 54 -5.97 17.89 8.84
N PHE A 55 -5.29 17.36 7.84
CA PHE A 55 -3.92 16.85 7.96
C PHE A 55 -2.93 17.97 7.64
N LYS A 56 -2.12 18.37 8.60
CA LYS A 56 -1.16 19.47 8.44
C LYS A 56 -0.16 19.19 7.32
N GLN A 57 0.24 17.92 7.12
CA GLN A 57 1.17 17.53 6.06
C GLN A 57 0.61 17.74 4.63
N PHE A 58 -0.70 17.92 4.46
CA PHE A 58 -1.32 18.09 3.14
C PHE A 58 -1.77 19.52 2.84
N GLN A 59 -1.76 20.42 3.82
CA GLN A 59 -2.30 21.78 3.67
C GLN A 59 -1.64 22.54 2.51
N ASP A 60 -0.31 22.52 2.41
CA ASP A 60 0.40 23.19 1.32
C ASP A 60 0.11 22.55 -0.05
N SER A 61 0.03 21.22 -0.09
CA SER A 61 -0.33 20.49 -1.32
C SER A 61 -1.72 20.90 -1.81
N ILE A 62 -2.69 21.02 -0.89
CA ILE A 62 -4.08 21.40 -1.21
C ILE A 62 -4.14 22.88 -1.61
N LYS A 63 -3.41 23.76 -0.91
CA LYS A 63 -3.35 25.19 -1.25
C LYS A 63 -2.91 25.40 -2.70
N ASN A 64 -1.94 24.61 -3.15
CA ASN A 64 -1.36 24.68 -4.49
C ASN A 64 -2.11 23.83 -5.53
N TYR A 65 -3.13 23.07 -5.13
CA TYR A 65 -3.89 22.22 -6.06
C TYR A 65 -4.80 23.10 -6.94
N ARG A 66 -4.64 22.96 -8.27
CA ARG A 66 -5.35 23.83 -9.25
C ARG A 66 -6.86 23.66 -9.22
N ASP A 67 -7.35 22.41 -9.10
CA ASP A 67 -8.78 22.13 -9.12
C ASP A 67 -9.26 21.58 -7.76
N LYS A 68 -9.73 22.49 -6.91
CA LYS A 68 -10.24 22.19 -5.57
C LYS A 68 -11.60 21.49 -5.55
N ARG A 69 -12.21 21.26 -6.72
CA ARG A 69 -13.52 20.56 -6.83
C ARG A 69 -13.39 19.07 -7.08
N LYS A 70 -12.19 18.51 -6.96
CA LYS A 70 -11.93 17.08 -7.15
C LYS A 70 -12.51 16.24 -6.04
N ASN A 71 -13.20 15.18 -6.44
CA ASN A 71 -13.83 14.21 -5.55
C ASN A 71 -13.41 12.78 -5.91
N VAL A 72 -13.41 11.93 -4.90
CA VAL A 72 -13.29 10.48 -5.04
C VAL A 72 -14.58 9.85 -4.56
N PHE A 73 -15.15 8.96 -5.35
CA PHE A 73 -16.42 8.29 -5.04
C PHE A 73 -16.20 6.82 -4.73
N PHE A 74 -16.71 6.38 -3.59
CA PHE A 74 -16.75 5.00 -3.15
C PHE A 74 -18.13 4.43 -3.47
N ARG A 75 -18.25 3.68 -4.57
CA ARG A 75 -19.53 3.22 -5.14
C ARG A 75 -19.66 1.71 -5.21
N ILE A 76 -18.95 0.99 -4.37
CA ILE A 76 -19.07 -0.47 -4.26
C ILE A 76 -20.33 -0.76 -3.44
N LYS A 77 -21.22 -1.62 -3.98
CA LYS A 77 -22.52 -1.94 -3.35
C LYS A 77 -22.36 -2.66 -2.01
N SER A 78 -21.41 -3.59 -1.92
CA SER A 78 -21.08 -4.23 -0.66
C SER A 78 -20.52 -3.20 0.32
N LYS A 79 -21.23 -2.97 1.43
CA LYS A 79 -20.83 -1.98 2.45
C LYS A 79 -19.46 -2.30 3.08
N ASN A 80 -19.19 -3.58 3.33
CA ASN A 80 -17.94 -4.01 3.94
C ASN A 80 -16.77 -3.82 2.96
N LEU A 81 -16.93 -4.23 1.71
CA LEU A 81 -15.91 -4.03 0.69
C LEU A 81 -15.68 -2.54 0.40
N ASN A 82 -16.75 -1.73 0.39
CA ASN A 82 -16.64 -0.28 0.25
C ASN A 82 -15.85 0.35 1.40
N LEU A 83 -16.07 -0.13 2.64
CA LEU A 83 -15.32 0.26 3.83
C LEU A 83 -13.84 -0.11 3.71
N GLU A 84 -13.52 -1.31 3.23
CA GLU A 84 -12.13 -1.72 2.99
C GLU A 84 -11.41 -0.80 2.00
N PHE A 85 -12.08 -0.40 0.91
CA PHE A 85 -11.49 0.54 -0.05
C PHE A 85 -11.32 1.95 0.53
N LYS A 86 -12.25 2.44 1.34
CA LYS A 86 -12.06 3.68 2.10
C LYS A 86 -10.82 3.59 3.00
N TYR A 87 -10.73 2.51 3.77
CA TYR A 87 -9.60 2.24 4.65
C TYR A 87 -8.26 2.20 3.89
N LEU A 88 -8.20 1.44 2.79
CA LEU A 88 -7.02 1.35 1.93
C LEU A 88 -6.57 2.70 1.40
N PHE A 89 -7.51 3.47 0.86
CA PHE A 89 -7.20 4.77 0.25
C PHE A 89 -6.71 5.76 1.30
N LEU A 90 -7.34 5.83 2.47
CA LEU A 90 -6.89 6.70 3.55
C LEU A 90 -5.49 6.30 4.02
N LYS A 91 -5.23 5.00 4.23
CA LYS A 91 -3.91 4.50 4.65
C LYS A 91 -2.81 4.80 3.64
N LEU A 92 -3.08 4.62 2.34
CA LEU A 92 -2.11 4.93 1.29
C LEU A 92 -1.70 6.41 1.29
N ILE A 93 -2.65 7.31 1.60
CA ILE A 93 -2.40 8.75 1.67
C ILE A 93 -1.69 9.11 2.98
N VAL A 94 -2.19 8.68 4.13
CA VAL A 94 -1.62 9.03 5.43
C VAL A 94 -0.21 8.48 5.61
N LYS A 95 0.10 7.32 5.02
CA LYS A 95 1.46 6.75 4.99
C LYS A 95 2.34 7.32 3.88
N GLU A 96 1.84 8.27 3.11
CA GLU A 96 2.56 8.92 2.00
C GLU A 96 3.01 7.95 0.90
N ASP A 97 2.40 6.77 0.80
CA ASP A 97 2.58 5.84 -0.32
C ASP A 97 1.97 6.43 -1.61
N TRP A 98 0.96 7.28 -1.45
CA TRP A 98 0.32 8.04 -2.53
C TRP A 98 0.28 9.54 -2.21
N SER A 99 0.47 10.36 -3.23
CA SER A 99 0.16 11.79 -3.16
C SER A 99 -1.34 12.03 -3.32
N LEU A 100 -1.83 13.18 -2.84
CA LEU A 100 -3.21 13.62 -3.11
C LEU A 100 -3.52 13.67 -4.61
N SER A 101 -2.54 14.09 -5.43
CA SER A 101 -2.69 14.10 -6.88
C SER A 101 -2.92 12.69 -7.45
N ASN A 102 -2.21 11.68 -6.94
CA ASN A 102 -2.45 10.29 -7.34
C ASN A 102 -3.85 9.81 -6.94
N LEU A 103 -4.30 10.16 -5.73
CA LEU A 103 -5.63 9.80 -5.27
C LEU A 103 -6.72 10.40 -6.18
N PHE A 104 -6.72 11.71 -6.34
CA PHE A 104 -7.81 12.45 -6.99
C PHE A 104 -7.80 12.39 -8.53
N ASN A 105 -6.68 12.08 -9.15
CA ASN A 105 -6.60 11.91 -10.60
C ASN A 105 -6.66 10.44 -11.00
N THR A 106 -5.60 9.71 -10.68
CA THR A 106 -5.43 8.32 -11.15
C THR A 106 -6.24 7.33 -10.29
N GLY A 107 -6.22 7.52 -8.97
CA GLY A 107 -6.91 6.65 -8.01
C GLY A 107 -8.41 6.67 -8.17
N ALA A 108 -9.01 7.85 -8.30
CA ALA A 108 -10.45 8.02 -8.49
C ALA A 108 -10.96 7.31 -9.75
N VAL A 109 -10.24 7.47 -10.87
CA VAL A 109 -10.60 6.80 -12.14
C VAL A 109 -10.52 5.27 -12.00
N LYS A 110 -9.46 4.76 -11.36
CA LYS A 110 -9.28 3.32 -11.15
C LYS A 110 -10.32 2.75 -10.20
N LEU A 111 -10.65 3.48 -9.13
CA LEU A 111 -11.69 3.09 -8.17
C LEU A 111 -13.05 2.95 -8.82
N ASN A 112 -13.42 3.87 -9.71
CA ASN A 112 -14.68 3.78 -10.45
C ASN A 112 -14.77 2.50 -11.31
N LYS A 113 -13.65 2.09 -11.93
CA LYS A 113 -13.59 0.83 -12.70
C LYS A 113 -13.70 -0.40 -11.79
N ILE A 114 -13.00 -0.37 -10.66
CA ILE A 114 -13.06 -1.43 -9.65
C ILE A 114 -14.48 -1.54 -9.06
N ALA A 115 -15.11 -0.42 -8.73
CA ALA A 115 -16.48 -0.44 -8.21
C ALA A 115 -17.46 -1.07 -9.22
N LYS A 116 -17.32 -0.75 -10.51
CA LYS A 116 -18.12 -1.39 -11.57
C LYS A 116 -17.85 -2.90 -11.63
N PHE A 117 -16.60 -3.32 -11.64
CA PHE A 117 -16.22 -4.74 -11.64
C PHE A 117 -16.82 -5.51 -10.47
N PHE A 118 -16.66 -5.02 -9.24
CA PHE A 118 -17.20 -5.72 -8.07
C PHE A 118 -18.72 -5.76 -8.08
N ASN A 119 -19.38 -4.68 -8.50
CA ASN A 119 -20.82 -4.62 -8.55
C ASN A 119 -21.43 -5.57 -9.60
N GLU A 120 -20.69 -5.89 -10.67
CA GLU A 120 -21.12 -6.78 -11.75
C GLU A 120 -20.72 -8.25 -11.51
N VAL A 121 -19.48 -8.49 -11.07
CA VAL A 121 -18.91 -9.84 -10.98
C VAL A 121 -19.02 -10.42 -9.57
N TYR A 122 -18.95 -9.58 -8.55
CA TYR A 122 -18.90 -9.98 -7.14
C TYR A 122 -19.85 -9.15 -6.25
N PRO A 123 -21.14 -9.07 -6.56
CA PRO A 123 -22.07 -8.15 -5.86
C PRO A 123 -22.22 -8.43 -4.36
N ASN A 124 -21.92 -9.67 -3.93
CA ASN A 124 -22.07 -10.13 -2.55
C ASN A 124 -20.71 -10.33 -1.83
N LEU A 125 -19.59 -9.95 -2.45
CA LEU A 125 -18.29 -10.09 -1.80
C LEU A 125 -18.16 -9.13 -0.62
N ASN A 126 -17.82 -9.64 0.56
CA ASN A 126 -17.71 -8.83 1.76
C ASN A 126 -16.30 -8.30 2.00
N SER A 127 -15.27 -9.05 1.61
CA SER A 127 -13.86 -8.63 1.74
C SER A 127 -13.06 -9.04 0.52
N LEU A 128 -12.05 -8.26 0.16
CA LEU A 128 -11.05 -8.66 -0.84
C LEU A 128 -10.38 -10.00 -0.49
N LEU A 129 -10.26 -10.29 0.80
CA LEU A 129 -9.57 -11.48 1.30
C LEU A 129 -10.43 -12.74 1.29
N ASP A 130 -11.72 -12.62 1.01
CA ASP A 130 -12.62 -13.77 0.81
C ASP A 130 -12.35 -14.49 -0.52
N CYS A 131 -11.56 -13.87 -1.42
CA CYS A 131 -11.16 -14.45 -2.70
C CYS A 131 -9.66 -14.73 -2.75
N ASP A 132 -9.30 -15.83 -3.42
CA ASP A 132 -7.90 -16.04 -3.81
C ASP A 132 -7.46 -14.97 -4.82
N ILE A 133 -6.29 -14.41 -4.60
CA ILE A 133 -5.76 -13.29 -5.40
C ILE A 133 -5.56 -13.64 -6.88
N ASN A 134 -5.17 -14.89 -7.19
CA ASN A 134 -4.95 -15.31 -8.58
C ASN A 134 -6.28 -15.44 -9.32
N THR A 135 -7.30 -15.99 -8.65
CA THR A 135 -8.67 -16.09 -9.16
C THR A 135 -9.26 -14.70 -9.37
N LEU A 136 -9.09 -13.80 -8.41
CA LEU A 136 -9.56 -12.43 -8.49
C LEU A 136 -8.86 -11.66 -9.63
N GLU A 137 -7.54 -11.79 -9.79
CA GLU A 137 -6.77 -11.18 -10.89
C GLU A 137 -7.21 -11.72 -12.26
N LYS A 138 -7.47 -13.03 -12.37
CA LYS A 138 -7.99 -13.65 -13.59
C LYS A 138 -9.36 -13.08 -14.00
N HIS A 139 -10.29 -13.00 -13.07
CA HIS A 139 -11.62 -12.43 -13.34
C HIS A 139 -11.54 -10.94 -13.67
N TRP A 140 -10.65 -10.20 -12.99
CA TRP A 140 -10.39 -8.81 -13.30
C TRP A 140 -9.89 -8.62 -14.75
N PHE A 141 -8.95 -9.45 -15.21
CA PHE A 141 -8.43 -9.37 -16.58
C PHE A 141 -9.50 -9.72 -17.62
N ASN A 142 -10.31 -10.76 -17.37
CA ASN A 142 -11.43 -11.11 -18.24
C ASN A 142 -12.39 -9.91 -18.35
N TRP A 143 -12.81 -9.34 -17.24
CA TRP A 143 -13.70 -8.19 -17.21
C TRP A 143 -13.10 -6.97 -17.94
N LEU A 144 -11.83 -6.68 -17.77
CA LEU A 144 -11.13 -5.62 -18.51
C LEU A 144 -11.19 -5.86 -20.02
N THR A 145 -10.95 -7.09 -20.46
CA THR A 145 -10.98 -7.49 -21.87
C THR A 145 -12.40 -7.33 -22.46
N GLU A 146 -13.42 -7.84 -21.77
CA GLU A 146 -14.84 -7.73 -22.16
C GLU A 146 -15.30 -6.27 -22.25
N ASN A 147 -14.76 -5.39 -21.43
CA ASN A 147 -15.04 -3.96 -21.46
C ASN A 147 -14.10 -3.15 -22.39
N ASN A 148 -13.31 -3.82 -23.26
CA ASN A 148 -12.35 -3.20 -24.18
C ASN A 148 -11.32 -2.30 -23.50
N ILE A 149 -10.89 -2.66 -22.28
CA ILE A 149 -9.89 -1.93 -21.52
C ILE A 149 -8.52 -2.63 -21.63
N PRO A 150 -7.47 -1.95 -22.11
CA PRO A 150 -6.17 -2.59 -22.33
C PRO A 150 -5.53 -3.09 -21.05
N ILE A 151 -5.16 -4.38 -21.00
CA ILE A 151 -4.40 -4.98 -19.91
C ILE A 151 -2.91 -4.60 -20.00
N LYS A 152 -2.40 -4.50 -21.22
CA LYS A 152 -1.01 -4.14 -21.50
C LYS A 152 -0.92 -2.77 -22.15
N ARG A 153 0.21 -2.13 -21.96
CA ARG A 153 0.62 -0.91 -22.66
C ARG A 153 1.98 -1.15 -23.31
N ARG A 154 2.19 -0.51 -24.43
CA ARG A 154 3.50 -0.46 -25.11
C ARG A 154 4.20 0.83 -24.74
N SER A 155 5.49 0.76 -24.58
CA SER A 155 6.38 1.90 -24.45
C SER A 155 7.63 1.65 -25.25
N SER A 156 8.23 2.71 -25.77
CA SER A 156 9.50 2.67 -26.45
C SER A 156 10.49 3.57 -25.71
N THR A 157 11.68 3.07 -25.47
CA THR A 157 12.77 3.87 -24.90
C THR A 157 14.06 3.64 -25.67
N ILE A 158 14.95 4.64 -25.67
CA ILE A 158 16.25 4.55 -26.32
C ILE A 158 17.09 3.39 -25.77
N VAL A 159 16.92 3.05 -24.49
CA VAL A 159 17.71 2.03 -23.80
C VAL A 159 17.17 0.62 -23.98
N PHE A 160 15.83 0.44 -24.00
CA PHE A 160 15.18 -0.88 -23.99
C PHE A 160 14.41 -1.19 -25.28
N GLY A 161 14.37 -0.26 -26.24
CA GLY A 161 13.53 -0.40 -27.43
C GLY A 161 12.03 -0.46 -27.09
N ASP A 162 11.28 -1.18 -27.91
CA ASP A 162 9.84 -1.40 -27.70
C ASP A 162 9.61 -2.54 -26.72
N TYR A 163 8.81 -2.26 -25.67
CA TYR A 163 8.44 -3.27 -24.69
C TYR A 163 6.99 -3.13 -24.24
N GLU A 164 6.42 -4.25 -23.85
CA GLU A 164 5.07 -4.30 -23.28
C GLU A 164 5.14 -4.46 -21.76
N TYR A 165 4.26 -3.75 -21.06
CA TYR A 165 4.11 -3.87 -19.63
C TYR A 165 2.63 -3.86 -19.21
N LYS A 166 2.32 -4.43 -18.03
CA LYS A 166 0.97 -4.37 -17.47
C LYS A 166 0.54 -2.93 -17.31
N SER A 167 -0.69 -2.59 -17.73
CA SER A 167 -1.24 -1.26 -17.50
C SER A 167 -1.39 -1.01 -16.00
N GLY A 168 -1.26 0.25 -15.59
CA GLY A 168 -1.44 0.60 -14.18
C GLY A 168 -2.85 0.31 -13.64
N LEU A 169 -3.85 0.15 -14.50
CA LEU A 169 -5.19 -0.29 -14.11
C LEU A 169 -5.22 -1.82 -13.92
N ALA A 170 -4.61 -2.58 -14.82
CA ALA A 170 -4.55 -4.04 -14.72
C ALA A 170 -3.87 -4.49 -13.42
N SER A 171 -2.78 -3.83 -13.02
CA SER A 171 -2.05 -4.13 -11.78
C SER A 171 -2.75 -3.60 -10.52
N PHE A 172 -3.75 -2.73 -10.66
CA PHE A 172 -4.29 -1.96 -9.55
C PHE A 172 -4.97 -2.83 -8.50
N LEU A 173 -5.84 -3.75 -8.92
CA LEU A 173 -6.58 -4.62 -8.00
C LEU A 173 -5.65 -5.50 -7.15
N LYS A 174 -4.65 -6.11 -7.79
CA LYS A 174 -3.63 -6.89 -7.08
C LYS A 174 -2.86 -6.04 -6.07
N ASN A 175 -2.52 -4.80 -6.44
CA ASN A 175 -1.83 -3.88 -5.54
C ASN A 175 -2.72 -3.50 -4.34
N MET A 176 -4.03 -3.31 -4.53
CA MET A 176 -4.97 -3.06 -3.43
C MET A 176 -5.05 -4.25 -2.47
N TYR A 177 -5.15 -5.47 -3.00
CA TYR A 177 -5.13 -6.69 -2.21
C TYR A 177 -3.85 -6.82 -1.35
N ILE A 178 -2.68 -6.63 -1.97
CA ILE A 178 -1.39 -6.69 -1.27
C ILE A 178 -1.28 -5.59 -0.20
N ASN A 179 -1.75 -4.38 -0.49
CA ASN A 179 -1.74 -3.29 0.49
C ASN A 179 -2.73 -3.54 1.64
N LEU A 180 -3.88 -4.16 1.37
CA LEU A 180 -4.80 -4.55 2.43
C LEU A 180 -4.11 -5.50 3.41
N ILE A 181 -3.51 -6.59 2.92
CA ILE A 181 -2.73 -7.52 3.76
C ILE A 181 -1.67 -6.77 4.57
N LYS A 182 -0.89 -5.89 3.91
CA LYS A 182 0.16 -5.10 4.56
C LYS A 182 -0.39 -4.24 5.71
N PHE A 183 -1.56 -3.62 5.54
CA PHE A 183 -2.11 -2.69 6.54
C PHE A 183 -2.80 -3.41 7.70
N ILE A 184 -3.33 -4.61 7.45
CA ILE A 184 -3.96 -5.41 8.49
C ILE A 184 -2.97 -6.27 9.28
N ASP A 185 -1.78 -6.54 8.74
CA ASP A 185 -0.73 -7.29 9.42
C ASP A 185 -0.13 -6.47 10.57
N LYS A 186 -0.62 -6.73 11.79
CA LYS A 186 -0.21 -6.03 13.02
C LYS A 186 1.03 -6.64 13.70
N ARG A 187 1.63 -7.69 13.11
CA ARG A 187 2.88 -8.24 13.65
C ARG A 187 3.96 -7.17 13.72
N GLU A 188 4.91 -7.35 14.64
CA GLU A 188 6.09 -6.49 14.68
C GLU A 188 6.83 -6.56 13.34
N GLU A 189 7.41 -5.42 12.93
CA GLU A 189 8.01 -5.31 11.59
C GLU A 189 9.11 -6.37 11.37
N TRP A 190 9.86 -6.72 12.45
CA TRP A 190 10.90 -7.75 12.42
C TRP A 190 10.38 -9.19 12.22
N GLU A 191 9.13 -9.44 12.50
CA GLU A 191 8.47 -10.75 12.35
C GLU A 191 7.99 -10.99 10.92
N LYS A 192 7.77 -9.92 10.16
CA LYS A 192 7.30 -9.99 8.78
C LYS A 192 8.38 -10.52 7.84
N ASP A 193 7.98 -11.08 6.71
CA ASP A 193 8.91 -11.49 5.66
C ASP A 193 9.28 -10.35 4.71
N LYS A 194 8.65 -9.20 4.88
CA LYS A 194 8.98 -7.97 4.17
C LYS A 194 8.98 -6.81 5.14
N TRP A 195 10.16 -6.27 5.42
CA TRP A 195 10.33 -5.15 6.34
C TRP A 195 10.24 -3.82 5.60
N ASP A 196 9.45 -2.89 6.14
CA ASP A 196 9.40 -1.51 5.70
C ASP A 196 10.25 -0.66 6.64
N ILE A 197 11.35 -0.07 6.13
CA ILE A 197 12.28 0.73 6.95
C ILE A 197 11.57 1.88 7.68
N ARG A 198 10.50 2.43 7.10
CA ARG A 198 9.71 3.50 7.70
C ARG A 198 9.04 3.10 9.02
N ASN A 199 8.74 1.81 9.18
CA ASN A 199 8.20 1.25 10.42
C ASN A 199 9.31 0.87 11.43
N LEU A 200 10.56 0.91 11.01
CA LEU A 200 11.73 0.62 11.85
C LEU A 200 12.33 1.87 12.50
N GLU A 201 11.84 3.06 12.17
CA GLU A 201 12.27 4.34 12.75
C GLU A 201 12.11 4.34 14.29
N LYS A 202 11.08 3.68 14.81
CA LYS A 202 10.85 3.48 16.25
C LYS A 202 11.98 2.72 16.97
N TYR A 203 12.84 2.03 16.22
CA TYR A 203 14.05 1.34 16.74
C TYR A 203 15.34 2.13 16.49
N GLY A 204 15.23 3.42 16.15
CA GLY A 204 16.39 4.29 15.91
C GLY A 204 17.01 4.15 14.52
N LEU A 205 16.38 3.44 13.60
CA LEU A 205 16.88 3.29 12.24
C LEU A 205 16.46 4.47 11.37
N SER A 206 17.44 5.23 10.90
CA SER A 206 17.23 6.29 9.93
C SER A 206 17.18 5.76 8.50
N TYR A 207 16.41 6.40 7.63
CA TYR A 207 16.39 6.09 6.22
C TYR A 207 16.40 7.35 5.35
N ASN A 208 16.96 7.23 4.16
CA ASN A 208 16.97 8.32 3.22
C ASN A 208 15.62 8.37 2.46
N LYS A 209 14.84 9.43 2.69
CA LYS A 209 13.51 9.64 2.08
C LYS A 209 13.55 9.76 0.56
N THR A 210 14.71 10.10 -0.03
CA THR A 210 14.85 10.25 -1.48
C THR A 210 15.13 8.94 -2.20
N LEU A 211 15.51 7.87 -1.47
CA LEU A 211 15.78 6.58 -2.08
C LEU A 211 14.47 5.84 -2.40
N THR A 212 14.34 5.42 -3.64
CA THR A 212 13.30 4.48 -4.05
C THR A 212 13.58 3.08 -3.49
N GLY A 213 12.59 2.49 -2.83
CA GLY A 213 12.69 1.13 -2.31
C GLY A 213 13.00 1.05 -0.83
N ASN A 214 11.97 1.24 -0.04
CA ASN A 214 12.00 1.26 1.43
C ASN A 214 11.83 -0.14 2.06
N TYR A 215 12.05 -1.22 1.30
CA TYR A 215 11.76 -2.57 1.74
C TYR A 215 12.97 -3.50 1.70
N LEU A 216 13.06 -4.38 2.72
CA LEU A 216 13.83 -5.62 2.68
C LEU A 216 12.84 -6.77 2.47
N ASN A 217 12.98 -7.53 1.40
CA ASN A 217 12.07 -8.62 1.08
C ASN A 217 12.77 -9.97 1.21
N PHE A 218 12.35 -10.76 2.20
CA PHE A 218 12.85 -12.09 2.51
C PHE A 218 12.01 -13.22 1.88
N GLU A 219 10.82 -12.92 1.32
CA GLU A 219 9.90 -13.92 0.73
C GLU A 219 10.55 -14.76 -0.36
N LYS A 220 11.55 -14.21 -1.04
CA LYS A 220 12.30 -14.89 -2.11
C LYS A 220 13.26 -15.96 -1.61
N ILE A 221 13.50 -16.06 -0.31
CA ILE A 221 14.25 -17.15 0.32
C ILE A 221 13.23 -18.25 0.65
N GLU A 222 13.20 -19.32 -0.13
CA GLU A 222 12.18 -20.37 -0.04
C GLU A 222 12.26 -21.15 1.29
N SER A 223 13.46 -21.50 1.72
CA SER A 223 13.67 -22.16 3.00
C SER A 223 13.30 -21.28 4.18
N ILE A 224 12.28 -21.65 4.93
CA ILE A 224 11.82 -20.92 6.12
C ILE A 224 12.97 -20.76 7.13
N LYS A 225 13.75 -21.84 7.37
CA LYS A 225 14.88 -21.81 8.31
C LYS A 225 15.94 -20.77 7.88
N MET A 226 16.30 -20.75 6.60
CA MET A 226 17.28 -19.80 6.07
C MET A 226 16.74 -18.37 6.07
N ARG A 227 15.45 -18.20 5.81
CA ARG A 227 14.77 -16.91 5.90
C ARG A 227 14.85 -16.33 7.31
N GLU A 228 14.53 -17.13 8.32
CA GLU A 228 14.61 -16.68 9.72
C GLU A 228 16.04 -16.38 10.17
N LEU A 229 17.02 -17.16 9.72
CA LEU A 229 18.45 -16.87 9.99
C LEU A 229 18.87 -15.55 9.33
N ALA A 230 18.50 -15.32 8.07
CA ALA A 230 18.79 -14.07 7.36
C ALA A 230 18.12 -12.85 8.05
N LYS A 231 16.85 -12.99 8.49
CA LYS A 231 16.14 -11.97 9.29
C LYS A 231 16.89 -11.68 10.58
N LYS A 232 17.23 -12.70 11.35
CA LYS A 232 17.97 -12.54 12.62
C LYS A 232 19.32 -11.84 12.42
N TYR A 233 20.06 -12.27 11.41
CA TYR A 233 21.36 -11.67 11.08
C TYR A 233 21.23 -10.18 10.72
N LEU A 234 20.36 -9.84 9.76
CA LEU A 234 20.19 -8.47 9.31
C LEU A 234 19.58 -7.56 10.37
N LYS A 235 18.65 -8.08 11.20
CA LYS A 235 18.11 -7.35 12.34
C LYS A 235 19.22 -6.92 13.29
N ASN A 236 20.07 -7.86 13.71
CA ASN A 236 21.16 -7.55 14.64
C ASN A 236 22.10 -6.49 14.07
N ARG A 237 22.54 -6.67 12.82
CA ARG A 237 23.47 -5.74 12.15
C ARG A 237 22.90 -4.34 11.95
N LEU A 238 21.60 -4.23 11.70
CA LEU A 238 20.91 -2.95 11.59
C LEU A 238 20.76 -2.25 12.95
N ILE A 239 20.36 -2.99 14.00
CA ILE A 239 20.19 -2.42 15.35
C ILE A 239 21.51 -1.98 15.95
N THR A 240 22.60 -2.73 15.72
CA THR A 240 23.95 -2.35 16.19
C THR A 240 24.57 -1.19 15.39
N GLY A 241 23.93 -0.80 14.27
CA GLY A 241 24.50 0.24 13.40
C GLY A 241 25.67 -0.21 12.54
N ASP A 242 26.00 -1.51 12.54
CA ASP A 242 27.14 -2.07 11.79
C ASP A 242 26.95 -1.94 10.27
N ILE A 243 25.72 -1.91 9.80
CA ILE A 243 25.38 -1.73 8.39
C ILE A 243 24.26 -0.72 8.21
N ALA A 244 24.34 0.04 7.13
CA ALA A 244 23.25 0.89 6.69
C ALA A 244 22.16 0.05 5.99
N PHE A 245 20.93 0.57 5.94
CA PHE A 245 19.81 -0.08 5.26
C PHE A 245 20.10 -0.39 3.77
N ALA A 246 20.81 0.50 3.08
CA ALA A 246 21.22 0.27 1.70
C ALA A 246 22.12 -0.98 1.55
N THR A 247 23.03 -1.19 2.50
CA THR A 247 23.88 -2.38 2.57
C THR A 247 23.06 -3.63 2.89
N ALA A 248 22.09 -3.55 3.79
CA ALA A 248 21.18 -4.66 4.08
C ALA A 248 20.39 -5.08 2.84
N ARG A 249 19.94 -4.13 2.00
CA ARG A 249 19.31 -4.42 0.70
C ARG A 249 20.23 -5.15 -0.27
N PHE A 250 21.52 -4.83 -0.26
CA PHE A 250 22.49 -5.57 -1.06
C PHE A 250 22.66 -7.00 -0.53
N TYR A 251 22.81 -7.17 0.78
CA TYR A 251 22.96 -8.49 1.39
C TYR A 251 21.78 -9.41 1.13
N ILE A 252 20.54 -8.90 1.22
CA ILE A 252 19.36 -9.74 0.93
C ILE A 252 19.33 -10.22 -0.53
N ARG A 253 19.81 -9.42 -1.47
CA ARG A 253 19.92 -9.85 -2.88
C ARG A 253 20.95 -10.96 -3.06
N VAL A 254 22.11 -10.84 -2.38
CA VAL A 254 23.16 -11.86 -2.42
C VAL A 254 22.68 -13.14 -1.78
N LEU A 255 22.09 -13.06 -0.59
CA LEU A 255 21.54 -14.22 0.12
C LEU A 255 20.45 -14.92 -0.68
N THR A 256 19.54 -14.15 -1.29
CA THR A 256 18.49 -14.73 -2.14
C THR A 256 19.08 -15.54 -3.30
N ARG A 257 20.06 -14.97 -4.02
CA ARG A 257 20.73 -15.67 -5.13
C ARG A 257 21.50 -16.90 -4.65
N PHE A 258 22.18 -16.78 -3.51
CA PHE A 258 22.95 -17.90 -2.93
C PHE A 258 22.03 -19.05 -2.59
N PHE A 259 20.91 -18.80 -1.90
CA PHE A 259 19.97 -19.85 -1.51
C PHE A 259 19.18 -20.43 -2.69
N GLN A 260 18.92 -19.68 -3.73
CA GLN A 260 18.29 -20.20 -4.95
C GLN A 260 19.21 -21.16 -5.76
N ASN A 261 20.54 -21.06 -5.57
CA ASN A 261 21.49 -21.92 -6.27
C ASN A 261 21.84 -23.19 -5.46
N ILE A 262 21.39 -23.33 -4.21
CA ILE A 262 21.66 -24.49 -3.33
C ILE A 262 20.42 -25.38 -3.20
N SER A 263 19.24 -24.86 -3.53
CA SER A 263 17.98 -25.60 -3.56
C SER A 263 17.77 -26.25 -4.93
#